data_ab17302a3b04da2214770cee109dcd54
#
_entry.id   ab17302a3b04da2214770cee109dcd54
#
_cell.length_a   1.000
_cell.length_b   1.000
_cell.length_c   1.000
_cell.angle_alpha   90.00
_cell.angle_beta   90.00
_cell.angle_gamma   90.00
#
_symmetry.space_group_name_H-M   'P 1'
#
loop_
_entity.id
_entity.type
_entity.pdbx_description
1 polymer ?
#
loop_
_entity_poly.entity_id
_entity_poly.type
_entity_poly.pdbx_seq_one_letter_code
_entity_poly.pdbx_strand_id
1 'polypeptide(L)'
;GAVLGRASIADPDFVKKLECGRPDRIRPCIGCQEGCMGRIQRYSMVNCAVNPQCARERAFAYNPVFRKKKVVIVGGGIAGCETARVLAIRGHEPVIYEASDRLGGALYEAGVPSFKDDDRALIAWYAHTLEKLGVEIRFNHRLTAGELKTLSFDTLIVATGAKAKTFSLG
;
A
#
# COMPACT_ATOMS: atom_id res chain seq x y z
N GLY A 1 -10.82 25.33 16.49
CA GLY A 1 -9.87 24.78 15.51
C GLY A 1 -9.49 23.35 15.87
N ALA A 2 -9.10 22.56 14.87
CA ALA A 2 -8.58 21.21 15.04
C ALA A 2 -7.08 21.18 14.72
N VAL A 3 -6.30 20.42 15.49
CA VAL A 3 -4.87 20.21 15.23
C VAL A 3 -4.65 18.78 14.76
N LEU A 4 -4.08 18.64 13.57
CA LEU A 4 -3.78 17.35 12.98
C LEU A 4 -2.25 17.11 13.01
N GLY A 5 -1.82 16.09 13.75
CA GLY A 5 -0.42 15.68 13.77
C GLY A 5 -0.12 14.56 12.77
N ARG A 6 -0.10 13.32 13.24
CA ARG A 6 0.27 12.14 12.45
C ARG A 6 -0.60 11.89 11.22
N ALA A 7 -1.88 12.29 11.25
CA ALA A 7 -2.78 12.18 10.10
C ALA A 7 -2.26 12.98 8.90
N SER A 8 -1.73 14.20 9.10
CA SER A 8 -1.14 15.02 8.05
C SER A 8 0.20 14.46 7.54
N ILE A 9 0.92 13.66 8.33
CA ILE A 9 2.11 12.94 7.88
C ILE A 9 1.72 11.76 6.98
N ALA A 10 0.64 11.05 7.33
CA ALA A 10 0.11 9.94 6.54
C ALA A 10 -0.50 10.43 5.22
N ASP A 11 -1.21 11.55 5.27
CA ASP A 11 -1.84 12.19 4.11
C ASP A 11 -1.67 13.71 4.15
N PRO A 12 -0.70 14.29 3.43
CA PRO A 12 -0.50 15.74 3.40
C PRO A 12 -1.69 16.53 2.83
N ASP A 13 -2.50 15.89 1.97
CA ASP A 13 -3.70 16.50 1.38
C ASP A 13 -4.97 16.29 2.22
N PHE A 14 -4.85 15.86 3.48
CA PHE A 14 -5.96 15.52 4.37
C PHE A 14 -7.05 16.61 4.37
N VAL A 15 -6.66 17.85 4.69
CA VAL A 15 -7.61 18.97 4.78
C VAL A 15 -8.24 19.26 3.42
N LYS A 16 -7.43 19.33 2.35
CA LYS A 16 -7.91 19.54 1.00
C LYS A 16 -8.94 18.50 0.55
N LYS A 17 -8.71 17.23 0.89
CA LYS A 17 -9.65 16.15 0.58
C LYS A 17 -10.97 16.30 1.34
N LEU A 18 -10.93 16.74 2.60
CA LEU A 18 -12.14 17.05 3.36
C LEU A 18 -12.91 18.24 2.75
N GLU A 19 -12.22 19.33 2.43
CA GLU A 19 -12.83 20.51 1.81
C GLU A 19 -13.51 20.17 0.47
N CYS A 20 -12.94 19.24 -0.28
CA CYS A 20 -13.52 18.73 -1.52
C CYS A 20 -14.63 17.67 -1.33
N GLY A 21 -15.04 17.37 -0.09
CA GLY A 21 -16.05 16.34 0.21
C GLY A 21 -15.59 14.92 -0.13
N ARG A 22 -14.30 14.63 -0.03
CA ARG A 22 -13.71 13.33 -0.38
C ARG A 22 -12.96 12.67 0.78
N PRO A 23 -13.61 12.40 1.91
CA PRO A 23 -13.00 11.74 3.05
C PRO A 23 -12.55 10.29 2.72
N ASP A 24 -13.23 9.63 1.78
CA ASP A 24 -12.93 8.31 1.25
C ASP A 24 -11.53 8.20 0.62
N ARG A 25 -10.94 9.33 0.21
CA ARG A 25 -9.60 9.39 -0.39
C ARG A 25 -8.49 9.66 0.63
N ILE A 26 -8.82 9.93 1.87
CA ILE A 26 -7.83 10.21 2.90
C ILE A 26 -7.15 8.90 3.29
N ARG A 27 -5.81 8.86 3.16
CA ARG A 27 -5.01 7.74 3.64
C ARG A 27 -4.97 7.74 5.16
N PRO A 28 -5.46 6.70 5.84
CA PRO A 28 -5.48 6.67 7.30
C PRO A 28 -4.07 6.53 7.88
N CYS A 29 -3.86 7.15 9.03
CA CYS A 29 -2.72 6.88 9.89
C CYS A 29 -3.03 5.66 10.75
N ILE A 30 -2.20 4.62 10.71
CA ILE A 30 -2.40 3.38 11.49
C ILE A 30 -1.87 3.46 12.93
N GLY A 31 -1.50 4.63 13.41
CA GLY A 31 -1.07 4.82 14.81
C GLY A 31 0.24 4.13 15.20
N CYS A 32 1.00 3.55 14.27
CA CYS A 32 2.18 2.72 14.54
C CYS A 32 3.35 3.47 15.20
N GLN A 33 3.42 4.79 15.05
CA GLN A 33 4.47 5.69 15.55
C GLN A 33 5.91 5.35 15.08
N GLU A 34 6.12 4.28 14.34
CA GLU A 34 7.43 3.73 13.96
C GLU A 34 8.26 4.72 13.13
N GLY A 35 7.68 5.23 12.05
CA GLY A 35 8.36 6.12 11.12
C GLY A 35 8.40 7.59 11.53
N CYS A 36 7.48 8.03 12.38
CA CYS A 36 7.39 9.41 12.86
C CYS A 36 8.00 9.56 14.26
N MET A 37 7.24 9.33 15.32
CA MET A 37 7.69 9.55 16.70
C MET A 37 8.92 8.71 17.07
N GLY A 38 8.95 7.43 16.70
CA GLY A 38 10.08 6.56 16.99
C GLY A 38 11.39 7.02 16.32
N ARG A 39 11.32 7.64 15.15
CA ARG A 39 12.51 8.20 14.49
C ARG A 39 12.92 9.55 15.08
N ILE A 40 11.97 10.41 15.43
CA ILE A 40 12.25 11.68 16.13
C ILE A 40 12.98 11.42 17.44
N GLN A 41 12.51 10.45 18.23
CA GLN A 41 13.17 10.06 19.48
C GLN A 41 14.60 9.54 19.30
N ARG A 42 14.94 9.05 18.12
CA ARG A 42 16.29 8.58 17.74
C ARG A 42 17.08 9.64 16.96
N TYR A 43 16.65 10.90 16.98
CA TYR A 43 17.26 12.01 16.22
C TYR A 43 17.46 11.69 14.73
N SER A 44 16.53 10.93 14.14
CA SER A 44 16.59 10.50 12.74
C SER A 44 15.55 11.20 11.90
N MET A 45 15.76 11.25 10.58
CA MET A 45 14.80 11.83 9.65
C MET A 45 13.45 11.13 9.75
N VAL A 46 12.37 11.91 9.85
CA VAL A 46 10.99 11.43 9.86
C VAL A 46 10.68 10.69 8.57
N ASN A 47 9.94 9.61 8.68
CA ASN A 47 9.25 8.96 7.57
C ASN A 47 7.87 8.45 8.06
N CYS A 48 7.12 7.79 7.19
CA CYS A 48 5.82 7.23 7.55
C CYS A 48 5.67 5.82 6.97
N ALA A 49 5.17 4.89 7.78
CA ALA A 49 4.95 3.51 7.35
C ALA A 49 3.91 3.39 6.23
N VAL A 50 2.95 4.32 6.16
CA VAL A 50 1.87 4.30 5.16
C VAL A 50 2.06 5.35 4.05
N ASN A 51 2.97 6.30 4.20
CA ASN A 51 3.27 7.34 3.21
C ASN A 51 4.74 7.29 2.80
N PRO A 52 5.12 6.60 1.72
CA PRO A 52 6.51 6.49 1.27
C PRO A 52 7.16 7.83 0.89
N GLN A 53 6.35 8.83 0.53
CA GLN A 53 6.85 10.15 0.16
C GLN A 53 7.21 11.04 1.36
N CYS A 54 6.77 10.69 2.57
CA CYS A 54 6.98 11.52 3.75
C CYS A 54 8.46 11.91 3.92
N ALA A 55 8.71 13.23 3.98
CA ALA A 55 10.03 13.86 4.01
C ALA A 55 10.95 13.54 2.81
N ARG A 56 10.39 13.03 1.72
CA ARG A 56 11.09 12.68 0.46
C ARG A 56 10.26 13.03 -0.77
N GLU A 57 9.35 13.97 -0.69
CA GLU A 57 8.33 14.27 -1.68
C GLU A 57 8.94 14.56 -3.06
N ARG A 58 10.09 15.27 -3.11
CA ARG A 58 10.79 15.55 -4.37
C ARG A 58 11.45 14.30 -4.98
N ALA A 59 12.10 13.47 -4.13
CA ALA A 59 12.82 12.28 -4.59
C ALA A 59 11.86 11.17 -5.05
N PHE A 60 10.69 11.08 -4.42
CA PHE A 60 9.65 10.10 -4.73
C PHE A 60 8.41 10.71 -5.39
N ALA A 61 8.61 11.80 -6.15
CA ALA A 61 7.52 12.40 -6.92
C ALA A 61 6.93 11.38 -7.93
N TYR A 62 5.60 11.33 -8.02
CA TYR A 62 4.88 10.43 -8.92
C TYR A 62 4.78 11.03 -10.33
N ASN A 63 5.94 11.28 -10.95
CA ASN A 63 5.99 11.85 -12.30
C ASN A 63 5.42 10.84 -13.31
N PRO A 64 4.57 11.31 -14.25
CA PRO A 64 4.08 10.49 -15.35
C PRO A 64 5.23 9.91 -16.17
N VAL A 65 5.02 8.72 -16.73
CA VAL A 65 6.01 8.06 -17.58
C VAL A 65 5.76 8.34 -19.05
N PHE A 66 6.82 8.44 -19.84
CA PHE A 66 6.71 8.56 -21.29
C PHE A 66 6.29 7.25 -21.97
N ARG A 67 6.71 6.12 -21.43
CA ARG A 67 6.39 4.78 -21.96
C ARG A 67 5.68 3.94 -20.92
N LYS A 68 4.44 3.58 -21.20
CA LYS A 68 3.67 2.64 -20.37
C LYS A 68 4.33 1.26 -20.38
N LYS A 69 4.22 0.57 -19.27
CA LYS A 69 4.63 -0.83 -19.11
C LYS A 69 3.49 -1.64 -18.55
N LYS A 70 3.35 -2.87 -19.02
CA LYS A 70 2.53 -3.90 -18.38
C LYS A 70 3.31 -4.50 -17.23
N VAL A 71 2.80 -4.37 -16.02
CA VAL A 71 3.49 -4.81 -14.80
C VAL A 71 2.68 -5.86 -14.08
N VAL A 72 3.24 -7.05 -13.95
CA VAL A 72 2.66 -8.12 -13.13
C VAL A 72 3.18 -7.99 -11.71
N ILE A 73 2.27 -7.98 -10.75
CA ILE A 73 2.57 -7.93 -9.31
C ILE A 73 2.03 -9.20 -8.67
N VAL A 74 2.90 -9.96 -8.02
CA VAL A 74 2.53 -11.19 -7.32
C VAL A 74 2.41 -10.92 -5.82
N GLY A 75 1.19 -10.91 -5.30
CA GLY A 75 0.82 -10.63 -3.93
C GLY A 75 0.11 -9.29 -3.73
N GLY A 76 -1.09 -9.35 -3.16
CA GLY A 76 -1.96 -8.21 -2.83
C GLY A 76 -1.80 -7.71 -1.38
N GLY A 77 -0.66 -7.97 -0.75
CA GLY A 77 -0.29 -7.35 0.52
C GLY A 77 -0.01 -5.85 0.36
N ILE A 78 0.31 -5.16 1.46
CA ILE A 78 0.52 -3.69 1.45
C ILE A 78 1.61 -3.27 0.45
N ALA A 79 2.68 -4.05 0.32
CA ALA A 79 3.75 -3.76 -0.64
C ALA A 79 3.24 -3.83 -2.09
N GLY A 80 2.46 -4.86 -2.44
CA GLY A 80 1.86 -5.00 -3.77
C GLY A 80 0.82 -3.92 -4.05
N CYS A 81 -0.04 -3.60 -3.09
CA CYS A 81 -1.04 -2.55 -3.20
C CYS A 81 -0.41 -1.17 -3.43
N GLU A 82 0.61 -0.80 -2.63
CA GLU A 82 1.28 0.50 -2.80
C GLU A 82 2.05 0.55 -4.13
N THR A 83 2.70 -0.54 -4.52
CA THR A 83 3.37 -0.64 -5.82
C THR A 83 2.39 -0.43 -6.97
N ALA A 84 1.25 -1.12 -6.96
CA ALA A 84 0.22 -0.98 -7.99
C ALA A 84 -0.34 0.45 -8.04
N ARG A 85 -0.62 1.03 -6.86
CA ARG A 85 -1.09 2.42 -6.75
C ARG A 85 -0.13 3.41 -7.40
N VAL A 86 1.15 3.33 -7.06
CA VAL A 86 2.17 4.24 -7.60
C VAL A 86 2.35 4.04 -9.09
N LEU A 87 2.38 2.80 -9.56
CA LEU A 87 2.49 2.47 -10.98
C LEU A 87 1.32 3.02 -11.78
N ALA A 88 0.08 2.84 -11.30
CA ALA A 88 -1.12 3.36 -11.95
C ALA A 88 -1.12 4.90 -11.99
N ILE A 89 -0.78 5.57 -10.88
CA ILE A 89 -0.66 7.05 -10.85
C ILE A 89 0.37 7.54 -11.87
N ARG A 90 1.46 6.82 -12.05
CA ARG A 90 2.49 7.17 -13.03
C ARG A 90 2.12 6.82 -14.47
N GLY A 91 1.01 6.11 -14.69
CA GLY A 91 0.49 5.77 -16.02
C GLY A 91 0.94 4.42 -16.56
N HIS A 92 1.48 3.52 -15.74
CA HIS A 92 1.71 2.12 -16.08
C HIS A 92 0.42 1.31 -15.98
N GLU A 93 0.45 0.06 -16.42
CA GLU A 93 -0.66 -0.90 -16.42
C GLU A 93 -0.34 -2.06 -15.44
N PRO A 94 -0.51 -1.86 -14.12
CA PRO A 94 -0.29 -2.92 -13.14
C PRO A 94 -1.47 -3.89 -13.08
N VAL A 95 -1.15 -5.17 -12.90
CA VAL A 95 -2.12 -6.25 -12.57
C VAL A 95 -1.62 -6.96 -11.32
N ILE A 96 -2.47 -7.08 -10.30
CA ILE A 96 -2.15 -7.82 -9.08
C ILE A 96 -2.71 -9.24 -9.19
N TYR A 97 -1.88 -10.24 -8.91
CA TYR A 97 -2.28 -11.63 -8.69
C TYR A 97 -2.20 -11.92 -7.20
N GLU A 98 -3.36 -12.17 -6.58
CA GLU A 98 -3.48 -12.44 -5.15
C GLU A 98 -4.01 -13.86 -4.91
N ALA A 99 -3.31 -14.60 -4.08
CA ALA A 99 -3.63 -16.00 -3.82
C ALA A 99 -4.90 -16.18 -2.96
N SER A 100 -5.24 -15.18 -2.15
CA SER A 100 -6.45 -15.17 -1.32
C SER A 100 -7.61 -14.45 -2.02
N ASP A 101 -8.74 -14.40 -1.33
CA ASP A 101 -9.95 -13.70 -1.76
C ASP A 101 -9.96 -12.19 -1.41
N ARG A 102 -8.85 -11.66 -0.84
CA ARG A 102 -8.80 -10.31 -0.28
C ARG A 102 -7.42 -9.67 -0.36
N LEU A 103 -7.37 -8.34 -0.24
CA LEU A 103 -6.14 -7.56 -0.10
C LEU A 103 -5.69 -7.48 1.36
N GLY A 104 -4.45 -7.00 1.56
CA GLY A 104 -3.89 -6.66 2.86
C GLY A 104 -2.78 -7.59 3.32
N GLY A 105 -2.78 -8.86 2.90
CA GLY A 105 -1.77 -9.84 3.32
C GLY A 105 -1.66 -9.91 4.85
N ALA A 106 -0.44 -9.91 5.40
CA ALA A 106 -0.22 -9.98 6.85
C ALA A 106 -0.88 -8.85 7.67
N LEU A 107 -1.16 -7.68 7.06
CA LEU A 107 -1.86 -6.59 7.76
C LEU A 107 -3.33 -6.94 8.02
N TYR A 108 -3.95 -7.77 7.18
CA TYR A 108 -5.30 -8.24 7.42
C TYR A 108 -5.38 -9.05 8.73
N GLU A 109 -4.45 -9.96 8.94
CA GLU A 109 -4.37 -10.76 10.17
C GLU A 109 -4.01 -9.89 11.39
N ALA A 110 -3.09 -8.93 11.21
CA ALA A 110 -2.74 -7.96 12.26
C ALA A 110 -3.92 -7.07 12.66
N GLY A 111 -4.85 -6.81 11.75
CA GLY A 111 -6.06 -6.01 11.97
C GLY A 111 -7.22 -6.73 12.65
N VAL A 112 -7.10 -8.03 12.99
CA VAL A 112 -8.17 -8.82 13.63
C VAL A 112 -8.59 -8.29 15.01
N PRO A 113 -7.68 -7.84 15.91
CA PRO A 113 -8.09 -7.28 17.20
C PRO A 113 -9.00 -6.07 17.03
N SER A 114 -10.04 -5.95 17.89
CA SER A 114 -11.07 -4.89 17.79
C SER A 114 -10.51 -3.47 17.84
N PHE A 115 -9.39 -3.25 18.52
CA PHE A 115 -8.72 -1.95 18.64
C PHE A 115 -7.83 -1.60 17.45
N LYS A 116 -7.79 -2.46 16.41
CA LYS A 116 -6.98 -2.28 15.19
C LYS A 116 -7.80 -1.78 13.99
N ASP A 117 -8.76 -0.90 14.25
CA ASP A 117 -9.62 -0.31 13.21
C ASP A 117 -8.81 0.43 12.13
N ASP A 118 -7.74 1.11 12.52
CA ASP A 118 -6.89 1.85 11.59
C ASP A 118 -6.18 0.95 10.58
N ASP A 119 -5.78 -0.26 10.98
CA ASP A 119 -5.17 -1.24 10.06
C ASP A 119 -6.20 -1.73 9.03
N ARG A 120 -7.45 -2.00 9.47
CA ARG A 120 -8.56 -2.36 8.59
C ARG A 120 -8.94 -1.21 7.64
N ALA A 121 -8.96 0.01 8.16
CA ALA A 121 -9.22 1.21 7.36
C ALA A 121 -8.16 1.41 6.27
N LEU A 122 -6.89 1.12 6.54
CA LEU A 122 -5.83 1.20 5.53
C LEU A 122 -6.04 0.19 4.40
N ILE A 123 -6.43 -1.05 4.73
CA ILE A 123 -6.74 -2.07 3.71
C ILE A 123 -7.92 -1.63 2.84
N ALA A 124 -8.98 -1.15 3.47
CA ALA A 124 -10.15 -0.63 2.77
C ALA A 124 -9.80 0.56 1.87
N TRP A 125 -8.95 1.46 2.36
CA TRP A 125 -8.46 2.59 1.56
C TRP A 125 -7.68 2.13 0.32
N TYR A 126 -6.81 1.11 0.43
CA TYR A 126 -6.12 0.55 -0.74
C TYR A 126 -7.10 -0.06 -1.72
N ALA A 127 -8.05 -0.87 -1.26
CA ALA A 127 -9.05 -1.49 -2.13
C ALA A 127 -9.82 -0.44 -2.94
N HIS A 128 -10.35 0.59 -2.25
CA HIS A 128 -11.05 1.69 -2.90
C HIS A 128 -10.14 2.50 -3.86
N THR A 129 -8.89 2.77 -3.44
CA THR A 129 -7.97 3.56 -4.27
C THR A 129 -7.57 2.82 -5.53
N LEU A 130 -7.29 1.52 -5.45
CA LEU A 130 -6.93 0.69 -6.60
C LEU A 130 -8.10 0.54 -7.58
N GLU A 131 -9.31 0.35 -7.08
CA GLU A 131 -10.53 0.36 -7.88
C GLU A 131 -10.70 1.67 -8.65
N LYS A 132 -10.57 2.82 -7.98
CA LYS A 132 -10.66 4.15 -8.61
C LYS A 132 -9.57 4.42 -9.66
N LEU A 133 -8.42 3.79 -9.50
CA LEU A 133 -7.31 3.85 -10.47
C LEU A 133 -7.45 2.84 -11.60
N GLY A 134 -8.47 1.99 -11.58
CA GLY A 134 -8.72 0.97 -12.60
C GLY A 134 -7.67 -0.16 -12.58
N VAL A 135 -7.07 -0.44 -11.43
CA VAL A 135 -6.09 -1.54 -11.30
C VAL A 135 -6.82 -2.87 -11.32
N GLU A 136 -6.44 -3.75 -12.23
CA GLU A 136 -6.94 -5.12 -12.28
C GLU A 136 -6.36 -5.95 -11.13
N ILE A 137 -7.23 -6.64 -10.38
CA ILE A 137 -6.86 -7.53 -9.29
C ILE A 137 -7.48 -8.91 -9.55
N ARG A 138 -6.64 -9.94 -9.60
CA ARG A 138 -7.03 -11.34 -9.78
C ARG A 138 -6.91 -12.06 -8.45
N PHE A 139 -8.02 -12.13 -7.73
CA PHE A 139 -8.15 -12.87 -6.48
C PHE A 139 -8.21 -14.37 -6.70
N ASN A 140 -7.94 -15.13 -5.62
CA ASN A 140 -7.92 -16.60 -5.62
C ASN A 140 -6.99 -17.17 -6.71
N HIS A 141 -5.96 -16.42 -7.10
CA HIS A 141 -5.03 -16.78 -8.14
C HIS A 141 -3.59 -16.79 -7.63
N ARG A 142 -3.13 -17.96 -7.21
CA ARG A 142 -1.72 -18.19 -6.87
C ARG A 142 -0.93 -18.37 -8.16
N LEU A 143 -0.36 -17.28 -8.64
CA LEU A 143 0.43 -17.28 -9.87
C LEU A 143 1.68 -18.16 -9.73
N THR A 144 1.85 -19.11 -10.64
CA THR A 144 2.98 -20.06 -10.66
C THR A 144 4.09 -19.61 -11.62
N ALA A 145 5.29 -20.13 -11.42
CA ALA A 145 6.42 -19.88 -12.34
C ALA A 145 6.15 -20.41 -13.77
N GLY A 146 5.31 -21.44 -13.90
CA GLY A 146 4.87 -21.97 -15.19
C GLY A 146 3.99 -20.98 -15.94
N GLU A 147 2.98 -20.45 -15.27
CA GLU A 147 2.06 -19.44 -15.82
C GLU A 147 2.77 -18.14 -16.20
N LEU A 148 3.75 -17.70 -15.38
CA LEU A 148 4.55 -16.52 -15.68
C LEU A 148 5.23 -16.59 -17.05
N LYS A 149 5.64 -17.78 -17.50
CA LYS A 149 6.28 -17.96 -18.82
C LYS A 149 5.31 -17.75 -19.99
N THR A 150 4.02 -17.84 -19.76
CA THR A 150 2.97 -17.66 -20.78
C THR A 150 2.37 -16.26 -20.78
N LEU A 151 2.61 -15.47 -19.73
CA LEU A 151 2.12 -14.11 -19.62
C LEU A 151 3.00 -13.13 -20.40
N SER A 152 2.36 -12.17 -21.07
CA SER A 152 3.05 -11.06 -21.72
C SER A 152 3.09 -9.87 -20.76
N PHE A 153 4.27 -9.50 -20.28
CA PHE A 153 4.51 -8.35 -19.41
C PHE A 153 5.92 -7.76 -19.61
N ASP A 154 6.10 -6.50 -19.24
CA ASP A 154 7.41 -5.83 -19.32
C ASP A 154 8.21 -5.95 -18.01
N THR A 155 7.53 -6.07 -16.88
CA THR A 155 8.16 -6.07 -15.55
C THR A 155 7.37 -6.96 -14.59
N LEU A 156 8.09 -7.74 -13.79
CA LEU A 156 7.55 -8.55 -12.71
C LEU A 156 7.96 -7.95 -11.37
N ILE A 157 7.00 -7.80 -10.46
CA ILE A 157 7.21 -7.42 -9.06
C ILE A 157 6.78 -8.59 -8.16
N VAL A 158 7.68 -9.07 -7.33
CA VAL A 158 7.39 -10.14 -6.36
C VAL A 158 7.18 -9.52 -4.99
N ALA A 159 5.94 -9.57 -4.50
CA ALA A 159 5.49 -9.00 -3.23
C ALA A 159 4.76 -10.04 -2.36
N THR A 160 5.24 -11.29 -2.39
CA THR A 160 4.58 -12.46 -1.77
C THR A 160 4.65 -12.51 -0.24
N GLY A 161 5.32 -11.53 0.38
CA GLY A 161 5.42 -11.42 1.83
C GLY A 161 6.31 -12.50 2.47
N ALA A 162 6.07 -12.78 3.75
CA ALA A 162 6.79 -13.76 4.54
C ALA A 162 5.81 -14.71 5.24
N LYS A 163 6.30 -15.88 5.62
CA LYS A 163 5.59 -16.83 6.48
C LYS A 163 6.16 -16.78 7.89
N ALA A 164 5.29 -16.87 8.88
CA ALA A 164 5.72 -17.01 10.27
C ALA A 164 6.51 -18.31 10.45
N LYS A 165 7.61 -18.24 11.22
CA LYS A 165 8.31 -19.45 11.66
C LYS A 165 7.52 -20.10 12.78
N THR A 166 7.24 -21.38 12.63
CA THR A 166 6.69 -22.21 13.70
C THR A 166 7.83 -22.82 14.48
N PHE A 167 7.78 -22.70 15.80
CA PHE A 167 8.70 -23.40 16.70
C PHE A 167 7.92 -24.54 17.36
N SER A 168 8.48 -25.77 17.32
CA SER A 168 7.99 -26.84 18.17
C SER A 168 8.50 -26.56 19.58
N LEU A 169 7.59 -26.23 20.48
CA LEU A 169 7.86 -26.27 21.92
C LEU A 169 7.65 -27.76 22.30
N GLY A 170 8.75 -28.46 22.43
CA GLY A 170 8.79 -29.92 22.73
C GLY A 170 7.89 -30.37 23.85
#